data_e4c43daa07b4dc4e71c295d29c8cac80
#
_entry.id   e4c43daa07b4dc4e71c295d29c8cac80
#
_cell.length_a   1.000
_cell.length_b   1.000
_cell.length_c   1.000
_cell.angle_alpha   90.00
_cell.angle_beta   90.00
_cell.angle_gamma   90.00
#
_symmetry.space_group_name_H-M   'P 1'
#
loop_
_entity.id
_entity.type
_entity.pdbx_description
1 polymer ?
#
loop_
_entity_poly.entity_id
_entity_poly.type
_entity_poly.pdbx_seq_one_letter_code
_entity_poly.pdbx_strand_id
1 'polypeptide(L)'
;MILKLILQNKHLPKLKDTNKHQGLRNQLAKVLEDKGITDKNVLEAIKKIPRHLFLNSSFEDFAYQDKAFPIGAGQTISQPYTVAFQSQLLEVKKDDKILEIGTGSGYQTAVLCLLGAKVYSIERQNELFKTTSLLLPKLGIRPKHLSFGDGYKGLPNHAPFDSIIVTAGAPIIPKPLMAQLKIGGKLVIPVGDKDQIMTMLIRKNVTQFEKHEFGDFKFVPLLENKN
;
A
#
# COMPACT_ATOMS: atom_id res chain seq x y z
N MET A 1 -14.63 26.06 -4.52
CA MET A 1 -14.53 26.64 -3.15
C MET A 1 -13.46 25.95 -2.32
N ILE A 2 -13.37 24.64 -2.30
CA ILE A 2 -12.36 23.85 -1.55
C ILE A 2 -10.91 24.10 -2.02
N LEU A 3 -10.67 24.26 -3.32
CA LEU A 3 -9.33 24.55 -3.86
C LEU A 3 -8.75 25.90 -3.39
N LYS A 4 -9.61 26.92 -3.15
CA LYS A 4 -9.20 28.20 -2.57
C LYS A 4 -8.83 28.10 -1.09
N LEU A 5 -9.48 27.22 -0.32
CA LEU A 5 -9.15 26.96 1.09
C LEU A 5 -7.78 26.29 1.23
N ILE A 6 -7.42 25.37 0.31
CA ILE A 6 -6.12 24.69 0.32
C ILE A 6 -4.98 25.65 -0.04
N LEU A 7 -5.23 26.63 -0.91
CA LEU A 7 -4.23 27.63 -1.32
C LEU A 7 -4.05 28.78 -0.31
N GLN A 8 -5.00 29.01 0.59
CA GLN A 8 -4.92 30.05 1.61
C GLN A 8 -4.29 29.59 2.94
N ASN A 9 -4.11 28.27 3.18
CA ASN A 9 -3.46 27.78 4.38
C ASN A 9 -1.95 27.90 4.28
N LYS A 10 -1.40 29.08 4.62
CA LYS A 10 0.03 29.37 4.85
C LYS A 10 0.64 28.58 6.02
N HIS A 11 -0.12 27.71 6.67
CA HIS A 11 0.32 26.82 7.75
C HIS A 11 0.09 25.34 7.37
N LEU A 12 0.70 24.89 6.25
CA LEU A 12 0.98 23.45 6.17
C LEU A 12 1.92 23.12 7.33
N PRO A 13 1.56 22.16 8.20
CA PRO A 13 2.47 21.74 9.28
C PRO A 13 3.80 21.40 8.60
N LYS A 14 4.90 21.97 9.11
CA LYS A 14 6.24 21.57 8.67
C LYS A 14 6.29 20.06 8.79
N LEU A 15 6.58 19.36 7.70
CA LEU A 15 6.82 17.91 7.68
C LEU A 15 8.04 17.63 8.57
N LYS A 16 7.83 17.57 9.89
CA LYS A 16 8.90 17.40 10.87
C LYS A 16 9.08 15.92 11.18
N ASP A 17 10.18 15.40 10.73
CA ASP A 17 10.67 14.08 11.17
C ASP A 17 11.75 14.28 12.22
N THR A 18 11.38 14.05 13.49
CA THR A 18 12.25 14.29 14.67
C THR A 18 13.01 13.02 15.06
N ASN A 19 14.04 13.18 15.91
CA ASN A 19 14.75 12.04 16.50
C ASN A 19 13.80 11.10 17.28
N LYS A 20 12.76 11.65 17.93
CA LYS A 20 11.69 10.87 18.58
C LYS A 20 11.01 9.95 17.57
N HIS A 21 10.61 10.47 16.40
CA HIS A 21 9.96 9.70 15.34
C HIS A 21 10.89 8.62 14.78
N GLN A 22 12.17 8.91 14.61
CA GLN A 22 13.17 7.94 14.15
C GLN A 22 13.35 6.81 15.17
N GLY A 23 13.44 7.13 16.45
CA GLY A 23 13.49 6.13 17.53
C GLY A 23 12.26 5.21 17.52
N LEU A 24 11.05 5.80 17.40
CA LEU A 24 9.81 5.03 17.33
C LEU A 24 9.72 4.11 16.09
N ARG A 25 10.23 4.55 14.92
CA ARG A 25 10.30 3.70 13.72
C ARG A 25 11.24 2.51 13.91
N ASN A 26 12.40 2.74 14.56
CA ASN A 26 13.34 1.66 14.84
C ASN A 26 12.72 0.62 15.79
N GLN A 27 11.99 1.08 16.81
CA GLN A 27 11.24 0.18 17.70
C GLN A 27 10.16 -0.58 16.96
N LEU A 28 9.39 0.10 16.10
CA LEU A 28 8.38 -0.57 15.27
C LEU A 28 9.00 -1.66 14.40
N ALA A 29 10.11 -1.37 13.69
CA ALA A 29 10.76 -2.35 12.85
C ALA A 29 11.22 -3.59 13.65
N LYS A 30 11.71 -3.40 14.90
CA LYS A 30 12.03 -4.52 15.79
C LYS A 30 10.79 -5.33 16.15
N VAL A 31 9.68 -4.69 16.49
CA VAL A 31 8.40 -5.39 16.74
C VAL A 31 7.97 -6.22 15.54
N LEU A 32 8.15 -5.71 14.32
CA LEU A 32 7.80 -6.45 13.09
C LEU A 32 8.74 -7.64 12.87
N GLU A 33 10.05 -7.47 13.12
CA GLU A 33 11.02 -8.55 13.06
C GLU A 33 10.69 -9.67 14.07
N ASP A 34 10.37 -9.30 15.30
CA ASP A 34 9.95 -10.24 16.35
C ASP A 34 8.63 -10.96 16.01
N LYS A 35 7.80 -10.38 15.14
CA LYS A 35 6.57 -10.99 14.59
C LYS A 35 6.79 -11.82 13.32
N GLY A 36 8.02 -12.02 12.89
CA GLY A 36 8.35 -12.90 11.77
C GLY A 36 8.54 -12.20 10.41
N ILE A 37 8.67 -10.87 10.38
CA ILE A 37 9.14 -10.18 9.18
C ILE A 37 10.65 -10.38 9.09
N THR A 38 11.10 -11.13 8.09
CA THR A 38 12.51 -11.52 7.90
C THR A 38 13.21 -10.77 6.77
N ASP A 39 12.45 -10.14 5.88
CA ASP A 39 13.02 -9.33 4.79
C ASP A 39 13.62 -8.02 5.33
N LYS A 40 14.95 -7.97 5.35
CA LYS A 40 15.70 -6.82 5.86
C LYS A 40 15.45 -5.55 5.05
N ASN A 41 15.22 -5.65 3.73
CA ASN A 41 14.94 -4.48 2.90
C ASN A 41 13.57 -3.87 3.26
N VAL A 42 12.57 -4.72 3.55
CA VAL A 42 11.26 -4.29 4.03
C VAL A 42 11.39 -3.59 5.39
N LEU A 43 12.12 -4.18 6.34
CA LEU A 43 12.36 -3.56 7.66
C LEU A 43 13.09 -2.22 7.52
N GLU A 44 14.08 -2.12 6.65
CA GLU A 44 14.78 -0.85 6.39
C GLU A 44 13.88 0.20 5.72
N ALA A 45 12.97 -0.21 4.82
CA ALA A 45 11.98 0.70 4.26
C ALA A 45 11.04 1.25 5.35
N ILE A 46 10.56 0.41 6.26
CA ILE A 46 9.74 0.83 7.42
C ILE A 46 10.51 1.82 8.32
N LYS A 47 11.80 1.59 8.59
CA LYS A 47 12.64 2.50 9.38
C LYS A 47 12.84 3.86 8.73
N LYS A 48 12.81 3.94 7.39
CA LYS A 48 13.05 5.19 6.65
C LYS A 48 11.80 6.04 6.46
N ILE A 49 10.61 5.43 6.32
CA ILE A 49 9.39 6.14 5.97
C ILE A 49 8.75 6.76 7.21
N PRO A 50 8.56 8.09 7.26
CA PRO A 50 7.92 8.78 8.37
C PRO A 50 6.39 8.56 8.35
N ARG A 51 5.93 7.41 8.88
CA ARG A 51 4.53 6.97 8.82
C ARG A 51 3.55 8.01 9.36
N HIS A 52 3.94 8.78 10.39
CA HIS A 52 3.09 9.84 10.96
C HIS A 52 2.69 10.90 9.93
N LEU A 53 3.45 11.10 8.85
CA LEU A 53 3.12 12.06 7.79
C LEU A 53 2.03 11.54 6.83
N PHE A 54 1.64 10.28 6.94
CA PHE A 54 0.56 9.64 6.17
C PHE A 54 -0.75 9.56 6.95
N LEU A 55 -0.81 10.16 8.13
CA LEU A 55 -1.93 10.15 9.05
C LEU A 55 -2.44 11.57 9.35
N ASN A 56 -3.66 11.65 9.87
CA ASN A 56 -4.12 12.89 10.49
C ASN A 56 -3.26 13.19 11.73
N SER A 57 -2.96 14.46 11.98
CA SER A 57 -2.12 14.89 13.11
C SER A 57 -2.63 14.43 14.48
N SER A 58 -3.94 14.19 14.63
CA SER A 58 -4.52 13.61 15.85
C SER A 58 -4.02 12.20 16.19
N PHE A 59 -3.44 11.49 15.21
CA PHE A 59 -2.88 10.15 15.39
C PHE A 59 -1.35 10.14 15.41
N GLU A 60 -0.67 11.30 15.40
CA GLU A 60 0.79 11.39 15.32
C GLU A 60 1.49 10.59 16.43
N ASP A 61 1.04 10.72 17.68
CA ASP A 61 1.62 9.99 18.81
C ASP A 61 1.42 8.47 18.75
N PHE A 62 0.45 8.00 17.98
CA PHE A 62 0.12 6.59 17.81
C PHE A 62 0.65 6.01 16.48
N ALA A 63 1.20 6.84 15.62
CA ALA A 63 1.56 6.50 14.24
C ALA A 63 2.49 5.28 14.11
N TYR A 64 3.28 5.01 15.14
CA TYR A 64 4.25 3.92 15.19
C TYR A 64 3.81 2.72 16.01
N GLN A 65 2.55 2.70 16.48
CA GLN A 65 1.93 1.48 16.98
C GLN A 65 1.62 0.56 15.80
N ASP A 66 1.73 -0.75 16.01
CA ASP A 66 1.38 -1.75 15.00
C ASP A 66 -0.15 -1.93 14.92
N LYS A 67 -0.84 -0.87 14.44
CA LYS A 67 -2.28 -0.76 14.30
C LYS A 67 -2.68 -0.01 13.02
N ALA A 68 -3.88 -0.31 12.52
CA ALA A 68 -4.54 0.48 11.48
C ALA A 68 -5.19 1.73 12.08
N PHE A 69 -5.26 2.83 11.29
CA PHE A 69 -5.91 4.09 11.68
C PHE A 69 -6.75 4.65 10.53
N PRO A 70 -7.83 5.39 10.81
CA PRO A 70 -8.64 6.02 9.78
C PRO A 70 -7.86 7.13 9.04
N ILE A 71 -8.11 7.23 7.72
CA ILE A 71 -7.48 8.25 6.84
C ILE A 71 -8.50 9.11 6.09
N GLY A 72 -9.79 8.96 6.37
CA GLY A 72 -10.89 9.61 5.64
C GLY A 72 -11.55 8.68 4.63
N ALA A 73 -12.64 9.14 4.04
CA ALA A 73 -13.45 8.40 3.04
C ALA A 73 -13.81 6.96 3.47
N GLY A 74 -13.97 6.70 4.78
CA GLY A 74 -14.22 5.36 5.32
C GLY A 74 -13.06 4.38 5.16
N GLN A 75 -11.84 4.86 4.84
CA GLN A 75 -10.67 4.03 4.61
C GLN A 75 -9.67 4.13 5.77
N THR A 76 -8.72 3.19 5.79
CA THR A 76 -7.67 3.13 6.82
C THR A 76 -6.28 3.02 6.20
N ILE A 77 -5.27 3.58 6.89
CA ILE A 77 -3.89 3.16 6.66
C ILE A 77 -3.70 1.79 7.30
N SER A 78 -3.22 0.83 6.53
CA SER A 78 -3.04 -0.54 7.00
C SER A 78 -2.06 -0.61 8.18
N GLN A 79 -2.26 -1.60 9.05
CA GLN A 79 -1.34 -1.95 10.13
C GLN A 79 0.08 -2.16 9.58
N PRO A 80 1.13 -1.64 10.24
CA PRO A 80 2.51 -1.82 9.77
C PRO A 80 2.93 -3.27 9.52
N TYR A 81 2.51 -4.20 10.38
CA TYR A 81 2.75 -5.63 10.15
C TYR A 81 2.15 -6.11 8.82
N THR A 82 0.91 -5.71 8.54
CA THR A 82 0.23 -6.09 7.29
C THR A 82 0.96 -5.55 6.06
N VAL A 83 1.40 -4.28 6.11
CA VAL A 83 2.19 -3.66 5.03
C VAL A 83 3.51 -4.41 4.82
N ALA A 84 4.23 -4.68 5.90
CA ALA A 84 5.51 -5.40 5.82
C ALA A 84 5.33 -6.84 5.32
N PHE A 85 4.29 -7.53 5.81
CA PHE A 85 3.98 -8.91 5.42
C PHE A 85 3.63 -9.03 3.93
N GLN A 86 2.73 -8.19 3.42
CA GLN A 86 2.42 -8.16 2.00
C GLN A 86 3.65 -7.82 1.14
N SER A 87 4.46 -6.85 1.58
CA SER A 87 5.68 -6.45 0.86
C SER A 87 6.72 -7.57 0.82
N GLN A 88 6.90 -8.32 1.92
CA GLN A 88 7.79 -9.47 1.99
C GLN A 88 7.36 -10.60 1.04
N LEU A 89 6.04 -10.90 0.96
CA LEU A 89 5.52 -11.92 0.06
C LEU A 89 5.77 -11.62 -1.42
N LEU A 90 5.84 -10.34 -1.79
CA LEU A 90 6.13 -9.93 -3.17
C LEU A 90 7.59 -10.22 -3.57
N GLU A 91 8.53 -10.27 -2.61
CA GLU A 91 9.98 -10.42 -2.89
C GLU A 91 10.47 -9.38 -3.91
N VAL A 92 10.16 -8.11 -3.64
CA VAL A 92 10.39 -6.99 -4.56
C VAL A 92 11.86 -6.87 -4.96
N LYS A 93 12.09 -6.83 -6.26
CA LYS A 93 13.41 -6.55 -6.84
C LYS A 93 13.45 -5.13 -7.40
N LYS A 94 14.65 -4.57 -7.48
CA LYS A 94 14.84 -3.26 -8.10
C LYS A 94 14.29 -3.27 -9.53
N ASP A 95 13.57 -2.21 -9.87
CA ASP A 95 12.91 -1.99 -11.15
C ASP A 95 11.70 -2.88 -11.47
N ASP A 96 11.29 -3.77 -10.55
CA ASP A 96 10.06 -4.54 -10.71
C ASP A 96 8.87 -3.59 -10.96
N LYS A 97 8.06 -3.93 -11.93
CA LYS A 97 6.83 -3.22 -12.27
C LYS A 97 5.70 -3.75 -11.41
N ILE A 98 5.29 -3.00 -10.40
CA ILE A 98 4.29 -3.42 -9.42
C ILE A 98 3.01 -2.61 -9.59
N LEU A 99 1.87 -3.31 -9.67
CA LEU A 99 0.54 -2.71 -9.58
C LEU A 99 0.06 -2.78 -8.13
N GLU A 100 -0.27 -1.63 -7.55
CA GLU A 100 -0.92 -1.49 -6.25
C GLU A 100 -2.39 -1.11 -6.45
N ILE A 101 -3.29 -1.88 -5.86
CA ILE A 101 -4.73 -1.59 -5.81
C ILE A 101 -5.08 -1.04 -4.43
N GLY A 102 -5.49 0.23 -4.36
CA GLY A 102 -5.78 0.94 -3.13
C GLY A 102 -4.57 1.77 -2.65
N THR A 103 -4.33 2.93 -3.28
CA THR A 103 -3.26 3.85 -2.85
C THR A 103 -3.46 4.33 -1.42
N GLY A 104 -4.71 4.63 -1.04
CA GLY A 104 -5.09 5.11 0.28
C GLY A 104 -4.27 6.33 0.71
N SER A 105 -3.58 6.20 1.84
CA SER A 105 -2.65 7.23 2.34
C SER A 105 -1.36 7.37 1.52
N GLY A 106 -1.01 6.36 0.71
CA GLY A 106 0.27 6.25 -0.01
C GLY A 106 1.40 5.60 0.80
N TYR A 107 1.12 5.09 2.00
CA TYR A 107 2.17 4.48 2.83
C TYR A 107 2.72 3.18 2.23
N GLN A 108 1.84 2.27 1.73
CA GLN A 108 2.26 1.07 1.01
C GLN A 108 3.00 1.43 -0.29
N THR A 109 2.50 2.42 -1.05
CA THR A 109 3.18 2.98 -2.23
C THR A 109 4.60 3.41 -1.89
N ALA A 110 4.78 4.11 -0.76
CA ALA A 110 6.09 4.59 -0.29
C ALA A 110 7.04 3.41 0.01
N VAL A 111 6.55 2.37 0.69
CA VAL A 111 7.34 1.16 0.99
C VAL A 111 7.81 0.51 -0.31
N LEU A 112 6.94 0.28 -1.27
CA LEU A 112 7.28 -0.33 -2.56
C LEU A 112 8.29 0.52 -3.35
N CYS A 113 8.13 1.85 -3.35
CA CYS A 113 9.09 2.76 -3.99
C CYS A 113 10.48 2.68 -3.33
N LEU A 114 10.56 2.60 -1.99
CA LEU A 114 11.85 2.47 -1.29
C LEU A 114 12.51 1.11 -1.51
N LEU A 115 11.73 0.06 -1.78
CA LEU A 115 12.24 -1.25 -2.20
C LEU A 115 12.79 -1.23 -3.64
N GLY A 116 12.63 -0.13 -4.35
CA GLY A 116 13.15 0.06 -5.71
C GLY A 116 12.18 -0.29 -6.83
N ALA A 117 10.91 -0.53 -6.52
CA ALA A 117 9.91 -0.86 -7.53
C ALA A 117 9.48 0.35 -8.38
N LYS A 118 9.08 0.08 -9.61
CA LYS A 118 8.32 0.98 -10.48
C LYS A 118 6.83 0.80 -10.16
N VAL A 119 6.33 1.58 -9.20
CA VAL A 119 4.97 1.44 -8.68
C VAL A 119 3.97 2.13 -9.59
N TYR A 120 2.93 1.38 -9.97
CA TYR A 120 1.71 1.84 -10.59
C TYR A 120 0.59 1.65 -9.59
N SER A 121 -0.05 2.72 -9.13
CA SER A 121 -1.06 2.64 -8.08
C SER A 121 -2.39 3.21 -8.55
N ILE A 122 -3.49 2.58 -8.12
CA ILE A 122 -4.85 2.99 -8.46
C ILE A 122 -5.67 3.19 -7.19
N GLU A 123 -6.37 4.34 -7.12
CA GLU A 123 -7.24 4.72 -6.02
C GLU A 123 -8.64 5.01 -6.53
N ARG A 124 -9.67 4.46 -5.85
CA ARG A 124 -11.07 4.68 -6.21
C ARG A 124 -11.70 5.91 -5.53
N GLN A 125 -11.16 6.34 -4.39
CA GLN A 125 -11.63 7.49 -3.63
C GLN A 125 -10.95 8.77 -4.13
N ASN A 126 -11.72 9.66 -4.77
CA ASN A 126 -11.18 10.88 -5.38
C ASN A 126 -10.48 11.80 -4.36
N GLU A 127 -11.01 11.88 -3.14
CA GLU A 127 -10.41 12.66 -2.06
C GLU A 127 -9.02 12.14 -1.69
N LEU A 128 -8.87 10.83 -1.49
CA LEU A 128 -7.61 10.19 -1.16
C LEU A 128 -6.62 10.29 -2.33
N PHE A 129 -7.07 10.04 -3.55
CA PHE A 129 -6.24 10.21 -4.75
C PHE A 129 -5.63 11.62 -4.84
N LYS A 130 -6.45 12.66 -4.66
CA LYS A 130 -5.98 14.07 -4.70
C LYS A 130 -4.99 14.36 -3.58
N THR A 131 -5.32 13.95 -2.36
CA THR A 131 -4.47 14.18 -1.18
C THR A 131 -3.12 13.49 -1.33
N THR A 132 -3.13 12.22 -1.71
CA THR A 132 -1.92 11.40 -1.83
C THR A 132 -1.06 11.82 -3.01
N SER A 133 -1.67 12.22 -4.14
CA SER A 133 -0.94 12.78 -5.30
C SER A 133 -0.16 14.06 -4.95
N LEU A 134 -0.61 14.83 -3.95
CA LEU A 134 0.09 16.02 -3.48
C LEU A 134 1.11 15.70 -2.37
N LEU A 135 0.86 14.67 -1.57
CA LEU A 135 1.72 14.30 -0.44
C LEU A 135 3.01 13.59 -0.88
N LEU A 136 2.89 12.56 -1.73
CA LEU A 136 4.03 11.72 -2.09
C LEU A 136 5.22 12.49 -2.68
N PRO A 137 5.03 13.43 -3.64
CA PRO A 137 6.14 14.23 -4.14
C PRO A 137 6.81 15.12 -3.09
N LYS A 138 6.04 15.63 -2.10
CA LYS A 138 6.59 16.44 -0.99
C LYS A 138 7.49 15.60 -0.07
N LEU A 139 7.24 14.30 0.01
CA LEU A 139 8.06 13.33 0.75
C LEU A 139 9.21 12.77 -0.09
N GLY A 140 9.41 13.24 -1.33
CA GLY A 140 10.42 12.71 -2.25
C GLY A 140 10.07 11.36 -2.85
N ILE A 141 8.84 10.88 -2.66
CA ILE A 141 8.36 9.59 -3.16
C ILE A 141 7.72 9.79 -4.54
N ARG A 142 8.18 9.03 -5.52
CA ARG A 142 7.77 9.20 -6.93
C ARG A 142 7.37 7.86 -7.53
N PRO A 143 6.11 7.41 -7.32
CA PRO A 143 5.59 6.27 -8.06
C PRO A 143 5.61 6.54 -9.55
N LYS A 144 5.73 5.51 -10.36
CA LYS A 144 5.76 5.63 -11.82
C LYS A 144 4.44 6.14 -12.38
N HIS A 145 3.33 5.78 -11.75
CA HIS A 145 1.99 6.20 -12.15
C HIS A 145 1.03 6.16 -10.96
N LEU A 146 0.22 7.19 -10.81
CA LEU A 146 -0.95 7.22 -9.93
C LEU A 146 -2.20 7.42 -10.76
N SER A 147 -3.22 6.61 -10.52
CA SER A 147 -4.47 6.63 -11.28
C SER A 147 -5.68 6.74 -10.36
N PHE A 148 -6.64 7.57 -10.76
CA PHE A 148 -7.97 7.57 -10.16
C PHE A 148 -8.86 6.62 -10.95
N GLY A 149 -9.30 5.50 -10.35
CA GLY A 149 -10.05 4.50 -11.10
C GLY A 149 -10.56 3.33 -10.26
N ASP A 150 -11.15 2.38 -10.96
CA ASP A 150 -11.68 1.15 -10.39
C ASP A 150 -10.58 0.08 -10.26
N GLY A 151 -10.29 -0.30 -9.01
CA GLY A 151 -9.26 -1.29 -8.68
C GLY A 151 -9.53 -2.69 -9.22
N TYR A 152 -10.80 -3.10 -9.38
CA TYR A 152 -11.15 -4.40 -9.96
C TYR A 152 -10.65 -4.54 -11.41
N LYS A 153 -10.60 -3.43 -12.14
CA LYS A 153 -10.15 -3.40 -13.55
C LYS A 153 -8.63 -3.39 -13.68
N GLY A 154 -7.94 -2.98 -12.62
CA GLY A 154 -6.50 -2.75 -12.67
C GLY A 154 -6.10 -1.67 -13.68
N LEU A 155 -4.91 -1.83 -14.28
CA LEU A 155 -4.35 -0.92 -15.27
C LEU A 155 -3.91 -1.69 -16.54
N PRO A 156 -4.85 -2.19 -17.36
CA PRO A 156 -4.53 -3.06 -18.51
C PRO A 156 -3.59 -2.39 -19.52
N ASN A 157 -3.68 -1.06 -19.72
CA ASN A 157 -2.79 -0.31 -20.60
C ASN A 157 -1.33 -0.27 -20.13
N HIS A 158 -1.09 -0.64 -18.88
CA HIS A 158 0.24 -0.72 -18.29
C HIS A 158 0.67 -2.17 -18.03
N ALA A 159 -0.17 -3.17 -18.30
CA ALA A 159 0.19 -4.57 -18.14
C ALA A 159 1.29 -5.00 -19.15
N PRO A 160 2.02 -6.10 -18.89
CA PRO A 160 1.94 -6.93 -17.68
C PRO A 160 2.78 -6.38 -16.52
N PHE A 161 2.48 -6.85 -15.29
CA PHE A 161 3.18 -6.49 -14.05
C PHE A 161 3.99 -7.67 -13.52
N ASP A 162 5.15 -7.38 -12.91
CA ASP A 162 5.97 -8.39 -12.22
C ASP A 162 5.26 -8.88 -10.96
N SER A 163 4.60 -7.96 -10.25
CA SER A 163 3.76 -8.30 -9.10
C SER A 163 2.55 -7.37 -8.99
N ILE A 164 1.50 -7.85 -8.33
CA ILE A 164 0.30 -7.10 -8.01
C ILE A 164 0.02 -7.22 -6.52
N ILE A 165 -0.24 -6.11 -5.85
CA ILE A 165 -0.64 -6.07 -4.45
C ILE A 165 -2.02 -5.42 -4.33
N VAL A 166 -2.92 -6.05 -3.55
CA VAL A 166 -4.24 -5.50 -3.26
C VAL A 166 -4.30 -5.19 -1.77
N THR A 167 -4.54 -3.93 -1.43
CA THR A 167 -4.58 -3.42 -0.04
C THR A 167 -6.00 -3.29 0.50
N ALA A 168 -6.93 -4.04 -0.07
CA ALA A 168 -8.34 -4.15 0.33
C ALA A 168 -8.80 -5.60 0.22
N GLY A 169 -9.77 -6.03 1.04
CA GLY A 169 -10.32 -7.38 1.01
C GLY A 169 -11.28 -7.59 -0.15
N ALA A 170 -11.09 -8.64 -0.93
CA ALA A 170 -11.98 -9.00 -2.03
C ALA A 170 -12.67 -10.35 -1.77
N PRO A 171 -13.99 -10.49 -2.01
CA PRO A 171 -14.68 -11.77 -1.80
C PRO A 171 -14.12 -12.88 -2.67
N ILE A 172 -13.66 -12.54 -3.86
CA ILE A 172 -12.97 -13.45 -4.80
C ILE A 172 -11.82 -12.72 -5.49
N ILE A 173 -10.86 -13.47 -6.01
CA ILE A 173 -9.71 -12.88 -6.73
C ILE A 173 -10.18 -12.35 -8.09
N PRO A 174 -10.01 -11.03 -8.37
CA PRO A 174 -10.49 -10.44 -9.63
C PRO A 174 -9.74 -11.00 -10.84
N LYS A 175 -10.47 -11.61 -11.79
CA LYS A 175 -9.89 -12.15 -13.02
C LYS A 175 -9.08 -11.12 -13.85
N PRO A 176 -9.50 -9.82 -13.93
CA PRO A 176 -8.72 -8.82 -14.65
C PRO A 176 -7.31 -8.62 -14.06
N LEU A 177 -7.14 -8.73 -12.73
CA LEU A 177 -5.83 -8.61 -12.10
C LEU A 177 -4.94 -9.82 -12.40
N MET A 178 -5.52 -11.03 -12.35
CA MET A 178 -4.80 -12.24 -12.73
C MET A 178 -4.28 -12.18 -14.18
N ALA A 179 -5.09 -11.66 -15.12
CA ALA A 179 -4.72 -11.51 -16.52
C ALA A 179 -3.56 -10.52 -16.73
N GLN A 180 -3.41 -9.51 -15.85
CA GLN A 180 -2.37 -8.48 -15.93
C GLN A 180 -1.03 -8.90 -15.28
N LEU A 181 -0.95 -10.07 -14.68
CA LEU A 181 0.27 -10.59 -14.04
C LEU A 181 1.17 -11.26 -15.09
N LYS A 182 2.48 -11.05 -15.02
CA LYS A 182 3.48 -11.81 -15.80
C LYS A 182 3.46 -13.30 -15.43
N ILE A 183 3.91 -14.17 -16.34
CA ILE A 183 4.27 -15.55 -15.99
C ILE A 183 5.45 -15.48 -15.00
N GLY A 184 5.36 -16.23 -13.91
CA GLY A 184 6.28 -16.16 -12.76
C GLY A 184 5.96 -15.03 -11.77
N GLY A 185 5.06 -14.11 -12.11
CA GLY A 185 4.67 -12.99 -11.25
C GLY A 185 3.78 -13.41 -10.08
N LYS A 186 3.72 -12.54 -9.06
CA LYS A 186 2.99 -12.75 -7.80
C LYS A 186 1.84 -11.77 -7.64
N LEU A 187 0.67 -12.26 -7.26
CA LEU A 187 -0.46 -11.43 -6.83
C LEU A 187 -0.74 -11.72 -5.36
N VAL A 188 -0.62 -10.69 -4.52
CA VAL A 188 -0.90 -10.77 -3.07
C VAL A 188 -2.18 -10.01 -2.77
N ILE A 189 -3.16 -10.69 -2.19
CA ILE A 189 -4.52 -10.18 -1.98
C ILE A 189 -5.18 -10.83 -0.76
N PRO A 190 -5.85 -10.07 0.12
CA PRO A 190 -6.73 -10.63 1.14
C PRO A 190 -8.05 -11.09 0.50
N VAL A 191 -8.40 -12.38 0.65
CA VAL A 191 -9.58 -12.99 0.03
C VAL A 191 -10.58 -13.39 1.10
N GLY A 192 -11.82 -12.95 0.98
CA GLY A 192 -12.93 -13.21 1.90
C GLY A 192 -13.78 -11.95 2.12
N ASP A 193 -14.93 -12.13 2.76
CA ASP A 193 -15.87 -11.04 3.07
C ASP A 193 -15.52 -10.35 4.40
N LYS A 194 -15.92 -10.95 5.53
CA LYS A 194 -15.69 -10.41 6.88
C LYS A 194 -14.30 -10.77 7.41
N ASP A 195 -13.92 -12.02 7.24
CA ASP A 195 -12.61 -12.53 7.59
C ASP A 195 -11.91 -12.88 6.28
N GLN A 196 -10.75 -12.27 6.05
CA GLN A 196 -10.00 -12.45 4.83
C GLN A 196 -8.74 -13.26 5.10
N ILE A 197 -8.46 -14.21 4.22
CA ILE A 197 -7.21 -14.97 4.22
C ILE A 197 -6.22 -14.28 3.28
N MET A 198 -5.03 -13.93 3.79
CA MET A 198 -3.97 -13.41 2.93
C MET A 198 -3.57 -14.50 1.93
N THR A 199 -3.80 -14.23 0.68
CA THR A 199 -3.59 -15.15 -0.43
C THR A 199 -2.53 -14.63 -1.37
N MET A 200 -1.60 -15.49 -1.77
CA MET A 200 -0.65 -15.22 -2.86
C MET A 200 -0.91 -16.20 -4.00
N LEU A 201 -1.09 -15.66 -5.22
CA LEU A 201 -1.06 -16.43 -6.45
C LEU A 201 0.28 -16.23 -7.16
N ILE A 202 0.88 -17.32 -7.63
CA ILE A 202 2.04 -17.30 -8.53
C ILE A 202 1.56 -17.79 -9.90
N ARG A 203 1.68 -16.95 -10.95
CA ARG A 203 1.29 -17.36 -12.29
C ARG A 203 2.31 -18.30 -12.92
N LYS A 204 1.97 -19.56 -13.10
CA LYS A 204 2.88 -20.59 -13.67
C LYS A 204 2.92 -20.56 -15.20
N ASN A 205 1.77 -20.34 -15.82
CA ASN A 205 1.63 -20.19 -17.28
C ASN A 205 0.36 -19.39 -17.60
N VAL A 206 -0.14 -19.46 -18.85
CA VAL A 206 -1.30 -18.66 -19.29
C VAL A 206 -2.57 -18.96 -18.49
N THR A 207 -2.77 -20.21 -18.06
CA THR A 207 -4.02 -20.68 -17.42
C THR A 207 -3.84 -21.19 -15.99
N GLN A 208 -2.60 -21.48 -15.55
CA GLN A 208 -2.34 -22.10 -14.27
C GLN A 208 -1.73 -21.12 -13.27
N PHE A 209 -2.25 -21.19 -12.05
CA PHE A 209 -1.77 -20.43 -10.92
C PHE A 209 -1.54 -21.37 -9.73
N GLU A 210 -0.45 -21.16 -9.02
CA GLU A 210 -0.18 -21.79 -7.73
C GLU A 210 -0.69 -20.85 -6.63
N LYS A 211 -1.45 -21.38 -5.68
CA LYS A 211 -2.07 -20.62 -4.59
C LYS A 211 -1.42 -20.97 -3.26
N HIS A 212 -1.09 -19.94 -2.46
CA HIS A 212 -0.63 -20.05 -1.08
C HIS A 212 -1.51 -19.19 -0.17
N GLU A 213 -1.80 -19.67 1.04
CA GLU A 213 -2.62 -19.00 2.06
C GLU A 213 -1.82 -18.83 3.36
N PHE A 214 -1.92 -17.63 4.00
CA PHE A 214 -1.04 -17.22 5.10
C PHE A 214 -1.77 -16.76 6.37
N GLY A 215 -2.99 -17.21 6.59
CA GLY A 215 -3.78 -16.88 7.78
C GLY A 215 -4.65 -15.62 7.62
N ASP A 216 -5.26 -15.23 8.74
CA ASP A 216 -6.36 -14.28 8.77
C ASP A 216 -5.85 -12.84 8.88
N PHE A 217 -6.48 -11.96 8.09
CA PHE A 217 -6.26 -10.52 8.10
C PHE A 217 -7.60 -9.79 8.05
N LYS A 218 -7.57 -8.50 8.41
CA LYS A 218 -8.76 -7.62 8.32
C LYS A 218 -8.44 -6.39 7.50
N PHE A 219 -9.18 -6.25 6.40
CA PHE A 219 -9.10 -5.10 5.50
C PHE A 219 -10.46 -4.48 5.28
N VAL A 220 -10.46 -3.22 4.86
CA VAL A 220 -11.63 -2.59 4.26
C VAL A 220 -11.97 -3.31 2.95
N PRO A 221 -13.27 -3.36 2.55
CA PRO A 221 -13.66 -4.09 1.34
C PRO A 221 -13.11 -3.43 0.07
N LEU A 222 -12.67 -4.24 -0.87
CA LEU A 222 -12.45 -3.82 -2.25
C LEU A 222 -13.82 -3.59 -2.88
N LEU A 223 -14.07 -2.38 -3.37
CA LEU A 223 -15.36 -2.00 -3.95
C LEU A 223 -15.18 -1.67 -5.44
N GLU A 224 -16.17 -2.07 -6.24
CA GLU A 224 -16.25 -1.72 -7.66
C GLU A 224 -16.52 -0.23 -7.84
N ASN A 225 -16.22 0.25 -9.04
CA ASN A 225 -16.39 1.62 -9.49
C ASN A 225 -15.53 2.62 -8.68
N LYS A 226 -15.45 3.85 -9.19
CA LYS A 226 -14.77 4.97 -8.53
C LYS A 226 -15.80 5.87 -7.83
N ASN A 227 -15.37 6.56 -6.78
CA ASN A 227 -16.20 7.45 -5.99
C ASN A 227 -15.55 8.82 -5.83
#